data_e1d8a3c330c1646cc93d51ffd94f72c1
#
_entry.id   e1d8a3c330c1646cc93d51ffd94f72c1
#
_cell.length_a   1.000
_cell.length_b   1.000
_cell.length_c   1.000
_cell.angle_alpha   90.00
_cell.angle_beta   90.00
_cell.angle_gamma   90.00
#
_symmetry.space_group_name_H-M   'P 1'
#
loop_
_entity.id
_entity.type
_entity.pdbx_description
1 polymer ?
#
loop_
_entity_poly.entity_id
_entity_poly.type
_entity_poly.pdbx_seq_one_letter_code
_entity_poly.pdbx_strand_id
1 'polypeptide(L)'
;MYSIAISVASCLRANTRVDVAWLIDSQNIEVADRTEAIALTPGGGRMGDLVSGALDAQLVDVASRHSATGRFVRLRISPVDALIAGIASGGEFGCVIAPASTLPAELWSLLVAREPVCLVANLENDSVTDFVLYTESSIDQADSAAQALFERGKSDSEIVNNKIISVFWPVPKIVIVGTGPNAQALRESAALLGWQTVITSDAGSAQGVIA
;
A
#
# COMPACT_ATOMS: atom_id res chain seq x y z
N MET A 1 -1.49 0.62 -1.34
CA MET A 1 -2.90 0.39 -0.96
C MET A 1 -3.89 1.23 -1.77
N TYR A 2 -3.68 2.53 -1.90
CA TYR A 2 -4.62 3.43 -2.61
C TYR A 2 -4.90 3.03 -4.06
N SER A 3 -3.87 2.57 -4.78
CA SER A 3 -3.98 2.16 -6.20
C SER A 3 -4.94 1.00 -6.46
N ILE A 4 -5.12 0.12 -5.49
CA ILE A 4 -5.96 -1.08 -5.63
C ILE A 4 -7.34 -0.93 -4.97
N ALA A 5 -7.57 0.14 -4.20
CA ALA A 5 -8.75 0.28 -3.33
C ALA A 5 -10.09 0.16 -4.07
N ILE A 6 -10.25 0.86 -5.20
CA ILE A 6 -11.47 0.80 -6.02
C ILE A 6 -11.73 -0.62 -6.54
N SER A 7 -10.69 -1.29 -7.02
CA SER A 7 -10.78 -2.65 -7.57
C SER A 7 -11.15 -3.66 -6.50
N VAL A 8 -10.50 -3.60 -5.33
CA VAL A 8 -10.81 -4.48 -4.20
C VAL A 8 -12.24 -4.25 -3.70
N ALA A 9 -12.66 -2.98 -3.52
CA ALA A 9 -14.02 -2.65 -3.14
C ALA A 9 -15.06 -3.21 -4.13
N SER A 10 -14.74 -3.19 -5.43
CA SER A 10 -15.60 -3.75 -6.48
C SER A 10 -15.67 -5.27 -6.41
N CYS A 11 -14.55 -5.96 -6.17
CA CYS A 11 -14.51 -7.41 -5.97
C CYS A 11 -15.35 -7.83 -4.75
N LEU A 12 -15.20 -7.13 -3.62
CA LEU A 12 -15.97 -7.42 -2.40
C LEU A 12 -17.47 -7.24 -2.62
N ARG A 13 -17.91 -6.18 -3.31
CA ARG A 13 -19.33 -5.99 -3.67
C ARG A 13 -19.87 -7.09 -4.58
N ALA A 14 -19.01 -7.62 -5.46
CA ALA A 14 -19.35 -8.75 -6.33
C ALA A 14 -19.24 -10.11 -5.64
N ASN A 15 -18.97 -10.13 -4.32
CA ASN A 15 -18.68 -11.35 -3.53
C ASN A 15 -17.56 -12.21 -4.14
N THR A 16 -16.60 -11.56 -4.79
CA THR A 16 -15.40 -12.20 -5.35
C THR A 16 -14.32 -12.20 -4.29
N ARG A 17 -13.77 -13.38 -4.00
CA ARG A 17 -12.60 -13.47 -3.11
C ARG A 17 -11.44 -12.70 -3.69
N VAL A 18 -10.76 -11.95 -2.84
CA VAL A 18 -9.52 -11.25 -3.17
C VAL A 18 -8.60 -11.29 -1.95
N ASP A 19 -7.36 -11.66 -2.16
CA ASP A 19 -6.32 -11.59 -1.15
C ASP A 19 -5.46 -10.36 -1.43
N VAL A 20 -5.15 -9.58 -0.40
CA VAL A 20 -4.38 -8.33 -0.52
C VAL A 20 -3.05 -8.50 0.21
N ALA A 21 -1.96 -8.10 -0.44
CA ALA A 21 -0.64 -8.11 0.20
C ALA A 21 0.01 -6.73 0.16
N TRP A 22 0.76 -6.43 1.23
CA TRP A 22 1.54 -5.19 1.35
C TRP A 22 2.81 -5.43 2.15
N LEU A 23 3.78 -4.52 1.98
CA LEU A 23 5.09 -4.61 2.59
C LEU A 23 5.06 -4.16 4.06
N ILE A 24 5.73 -4.92 4.91
CA ILE A 24 5.93 -4.59 6.33
C ILE A 24 7.38 -4.18 6.59
N ASP A 25 8.32 -4.99 6.16
CA ASP A 25 9.75 -4.69 6.31
C ASP A 25 10.55 -5.06 5.05
N SER A 26 11.71 -4.44 4.92
CA SER A 26 12.69 -4.77 3.89
C SER A 26 14.08 -4.73 4.52
N GLN A 27 14.72 -5.88 4.64
CA GLN A 27 16.06 -5.93 5.23
C GLN A 27 17.10 -5.35 4.29
N ASN A 28 17.73 -4.24 4.71
CA ASN A 28 18.84 -3.56 4.01
C ASN A 28 18.51 -3.02 2.62
N ILE A 29 17.21 -2.85 2.29
CA ILE A 29 16.79 -2.29 1.01
C ILE A 29 15.84 -1.14 1.28
N GLU A 30 16.16 0.01 0.74
CA GLU A 30 15.27 1.16 0.76
C GLU A 30 14.17 0.96 -0.31
N VAL A 31 12.92 0.86 0.13
CA VAL A 31 11.76 0.79 -0.75
C VAL A 31 11.19 2.19 -0.90
N ALA A 32 11.18 2.67 -2.13
CA ALA A 32 10.80 4.04 -2.44
C ALA A 32 9.31 4.33 -2.16
N ASP A 33 8.42 3.36 -2.37
CA ASP A 33 6.99 3.53 -2.14
C ASP A 33 6.44 2.43 -1.23
N ARG A 34 6.19 2.77 0.03
CA ARG A 34 5.56 1.89 1.02
C ARG A 34 4.02 1.92 0.96
N THR A 35 3.43 2.64 0.00
CA THR A 35 1.99 2.59 -0.26
C THR A 35 1.61 1.48 -1.24
N GLU A 36 2.59 0.86 -1.90
CA GLU A 36 2.36 -0.25 -2.82
C GLU A 36 1.62 -1.40 -2.16
N ALA A 37 0.74 -2.02 -2.91
CA ALA A 37 0.05 -3.23 -2.53
C ALA A 37 -0.42 -3.96 -3.78
N ILE A 38 -0.55 -5.26 -3.66
CA ILE A 38 -1.10 -6.12 -4.71
C ILE A 38 -2.38 -6.79 -4.22
N ALA A 39 -3.38 -6.85 -5.07
CA ALA A 39 -4.58 -7.64 -4.85
C ALA A 39 -4.63 -8.80 -5.84
N LEU A 40 -4.92 -9.99 -5.33
CA LEU A 40 -4.85 -11.27 -6.04
C LEU A 40 -6.21 -11.96 -6.00
N THR A 41 -6.71 -12.39 -7.15
CA THR A 41 -7.95 -13.18 -7.22
C THR A 41 -7.62 -14.66 -7.45
N PRO A 42 -8.51 -15.61 -7.05
CA PRO A 42 -8.31 -17.04 -7.25
C PRO A 42 -8.10 -17.45 -8.73
N GLY A 43 -8.63 -16.65 -9.66
CA GLY A 43 -8.45 -16.85 -11.11
C GLY A 43 -7.11 -16.35 -11.67
N GLY A 44 -6.17 -15.94 -10.81
CA GLY A 44 -4.87 -15.43 -11.21
C GLY A 44 -4.86 -13.95 -11.64
N GLY A 45 -5.99 -13.25 -11.49
CA GLY A 45 -6.04 -11.80 -11.72
C GLY A 45 -5.21 -11.05 -10.68
N ARG A 46 -4.49 -10.02 -11.13
CA ARG A 46 -3.64 -9.18 -10.31
C ARG A 46 -3.99 -7.70 -10.51
N MET A 47 -3.99 -6.94 -9.43
CA MET A 47 -4.23 -5.50 -9.43
C MET A 47 -3.17 -4.85 -8.54
N GLY A 48 -2.43 -3.89 -9.08
CA GLY A 48 -1.23 -3.35 -8.43
C GLY A 48 -0.04 -4.31 -8.48
N ASP A 49 1.03 -3.94 -7.83
CA ASP A 49 2.28 -4.69 -7.73
C ASP A 49 2.99 -4.40 -6.40
N LEU A 50 3.98 -5.20 -6.07
CA LEU A 50 4.88 -4.97 -4.93
C LEU A 50 6.33 -5.04 -5.40
N VAL A 51 7.09 -4.01 -5.03
CA VAL A 51 8.53 -3.92 -5.34
C VAL A 51 8.75 -4.10 -6.85
N SER A 52 8.05 -3.26 -7.65
CA SER A 52 8.07 -3.31 -9.13
C SER A 52 7.72 -4.70 -9.70
N GLY A 53 6.83 -5.44 -9.03
CA GLY A 53 6.39 -6.77 -9.47
C GLY A 53 7.34 -7.94 -9.15
N ALA A 54 8.48 -7.68 -8.52
CA ALA A 54 9.48 -8.71 -8.24
C ALA A 54 8.99 -9.77 -7.22
N LEU A 55 7.98 -9.44 -6.40
CA LEU A 55 7.38 -10.35 -5.43
C LEU A 55 6.10 -11.03 -5.94
N ASP A 56 5.55 -10.61 -7.06
CA ASP A 56 4.22 -11.01 -7.52
C ASP A 56 4.07 -12.53 -7.67
N ALA A 57 5.02 -13.20 -8.29
CA ALA A 57 4.95 -14.66 -8.51
C ALA A 57 4.94 -15.44 -7.18
N GLN A 58 5.74 -15.02 -6.21
CA GLN A 58 5.79 -15.65 -4.88
C GLN A 58 4.49 -15.39 -4.11
N LEU A 59 3.93 -14.18 -4.21
CA LEU A 59 2.66 -13.83 -3.56
C LEU A 59 1.49 -14.58 -4.17
N VAL A 60 1.46 -14.81 -5.48
CA VAL A 60 0.47 -15.67 -6.15
C VAL A 60 0.54 -17.10 -5.61
N ASP A 61 1.74 -17.68 -5.45
CA ASP A 61 1.91 -19.01 -4.86
C ASP A 61 1.39 -19.05 -3.41
N VAL A 62 1.70 -18.03 -2.60
CA VAL A 62 1.19 -17.91 -1.23
C VAL A 62 -0.33 -17.79 -1.20
N ALA A 63 -0.94 -16.95 -2.05
CA ALA A 63 -2.39 -16.77 -2.14
C ALA A 63 -3.11 -18.04 -2.55
N SER A 64 -2.49 -18.87 -3.42
CA SER A 64 -3.08 -20.14 -3.90
C SER A 64 -3.35 -21.13 -2.77
N ARG A 65 -2.65 -21.03 -1.65
CA ARG A 65 -2.77 -21.94 -0.49
C ARG A 65 -3.93 -21.59 0.45
N HIS A 66 -4.79 -20.69 0.04
CA HIS A 66 -6.01 -20.25 0.74
C HIS A 66 -5.91 -20.24 2.28
N SER A 67 -5.82 -19.08 2.86
CA SER A 67 -5.93 -18.88 4.31
C SER A 67 -7.27 -18.23 4.66
N ALA A 68 -7.79 -18.54 5.83
CA ALA A 68 -8.95 -17.86 6.40
C ALA A 68 -8.54 -16.57 7.15
N THR A 69 -7.28 -16.48 7.55
CA THR A 69 -6.69 -15.34 8.28
C THR A 69 -5.58 -14.70 7.45
N GLY A 70 -5.15 -13.51 7.83
CA GLY A 70 -3.92 -12.93 7.31
C GLY A 70 -2.70 -13.78 7.69
N ARG A 71 -1.64 -13.64 6.92
CA ARG A 71 -0.33 -14.26 7.19
C ARG A 71 0.79 -13.27 6.98
N PHE A 72 1.77 -13.32 7.85
CA PHE A 72 3.06 -12.68 7.63
C PHE A 72 3.99 -13.66 6.92
N VAL A 73 4.59 -13.26 5.82
CA VAL A 73 5.46 -14.10 5.00
C VAL A 73 6.76 -13.38 4.71
N ARG A 74 7.87 -14.12 4.73
CA ARG A 74 9.17 -13.64 4.28
C ARG A 74 9.43 -14.15 2.87
N LEU A 75 9.68 -13.20 1.97
CA LEU A 75 9.92 -13.43 0.55
C LEU A 75 11.31 -12.93 0.19
N ARG A 76 11.92 -13.54 -0.81
CA ARG A 76 13.28 -13.19 -1.22
C ARG A 76 13.34 -12.84 -2.69
N ILE A 77 13.96 -11.71 -2.98
CA ILE A 77 14.31 -11.33 -4.34
C ILE A 77 15.80 -11.67 -4.55
N SER A 78 16.10 -12.48 -5.57
CA SER A 78 17.48 -12.77 -5.92
C SER A 78 18.15 -11.54 -6.56
N PRO A 79 19.49 -11.43 -6.57
CA PRO A 79 20.18 -10.35 -7.27
C PRO A 79 19.83 -10.26 -8.76
N VAL A 80 19.54 -11.40 -9.41
CA VAL A 80 19.15 -11.46 -10.82
C VAL A 80 17.74 -10.91 -11.01
N ASP A 81 16.78 -11.33 -10.18
CA ASP A 81 15.41 -10.82 -10.23
C ASP A 81 15.35 -9.32 -9.91
N ALA A 82 16.16 -8.86 -8.96
CA ALA A 82 16.30 -7.44 -8.66
C ALA A 82 16.75 -6.64 -9.88
N LEU A 83 17.76 -7.11 -10.59
CA LEU A 83 18.24 -6.48 -11.83
C LEU A 83 17.14 -6.41 -12.90
N ILE A 84 16.39 -7.49 -13.07
CA ILE A 84 15.29 -7.57 -14.04
C ILE A 84 14.17 -6.57 -13.66
N ALA A 85 13.85 -6.46 -12.37
CA ALA A 85 12.84 -5.54 -11.85
C ALA A 85 13.30 -4.08 -11.75
N GLY A 86 14.56 -3.80 -12.07
CA GLY A 86 15.12 -2.44 -11.96
C GLY A 86 15.34 -1.97 -10.51
N ILE A 87 15.52 -2.91 -9.57
CA ILE A 87 15.77 -2.64 -8.15
C ILE A 87 17.27 -2.67 -7.89
N ALA A 88 17.76 -1.80 -7.02
CA ALA A 88 19.20 -1.63 -6.77
C ALA A 88 19.88 -2.91 -6.25
N SER A 89 19.18 -3.74 -5.46
CA SER A 89 19.73 -5.00 -4.94
C SER A 89 18.62 -5.99 -4.57
N GLY A 90 18.95 -7.29 -4.61
CA GLY A 90 18.10 -8.32 -4.02
C GLY A 90 18.14 -8.31 -2.48
N GLY A 91 17.20 -9.00 -1.87
CA GLY A 91 17.12 -9.08 -0.42
C GLY A 91 15.90 -9.82 0.10
N GLU A 92 15.66 -9.69 1.40
CA GLU A 92 14.53 -10.31 2.08
C GLU A 92 13.46 -9.26 2.42
N PHE A 93 12.21 -9.60 2.18
CA PHE A 93 11.05 -8.74 2.38
C PHE A 93 10.02 -9.43 3.26
N GLY A 94 9.56 -8.74 4.28
CA GLY A 94 8.43 -9.16 5.09
C GLY A 94 7.14 -8.56 4.55
N CYS A 95 6.16 -9.40 4.21
CA CYS A 95 4.87 -8.99 3.69
C CYS A 95 3.73 -9.56 4.55
N VAL A 96 2.66 -8.81 4.68
CA VAL A 96 1.36 -9.37 5.07
C VAL A 96 0.59 -9.72 3.80
N ILE A 97 -0.06 -10.88 3.80
CA ILE A 97 -1.08 -11.25 2.84
C ILE A 97 -2.33 -11.67 3.60
N ALA A 98 -3.47 -11.06 3.28
CA ALA A 98 -4.74 -11.31 3.98
C ALA A 98 -5.93 -11.32 3.01
N PRO A 99 -6.96 -12.16 3.25
CA PRO A 99 -8.22 -12.03 2.55
C PRO A 99 -8.81 -10.62 2.81
N ALA A 100 -9.18 -9.90 1.78
CA ALA A 100 -9.73 -8.55 1.93
C ALA A 100 -11.00 -8.50 2.80
N SER A 101 -11.72 -9.62 2.89
CA SER A 101 -12.90 -9.77 3.75
C SER A 101 -12.57 -9.84 5.25
N THR A 102 -11.32 -10.07 5.64
CA THR A 102 -10.88 -10.05 7.04
C THR A 102 -10.45 -8.66 7.50
N LEU A 103 -10.27 -7.74 6.57
CA LEU A 103 -9.93 -6.35 6.86
C LEU A 103 -11.20 -5.55 7.20
N PRO A 104 -11.09 -4.50 8.02
CA PRO A 104 -12.24 -3.64 8.34
C PRO A 104 -12.92 -3.11 7.08
N ALA A 105 -14.24 -3.20 7.04
CA ALA A 105 -15.03 -2.89 5.82
C ALA A 105 -14.86 -1.43 5.37
N GLU A 106 -14.70 -0.51 6.34
CA GLU A 106 -14.53 0.91 6.09
C GLU A 106 -13.18 1.23 5.42
N LEU A 107 -12.16 0.37 5.56
CA LEU A 107 -10.82 0.59 5.02
C LEU A 107 -10.87 1.00 3.54
N TRP A 108 -11.66 0.30 2.76
CA TRP A 108 -11.68 0.52 1.30
C TRP A 108 -12.30 1.86 0.92
N SER A 109 -13.35 2.30 1.63
CA SER A 109 -13.96 3.63 1.39
C SER A 109 -13.02 4.77 1.77
N LEU A 110 -12.29 4.64 2.87
CA LEU A 110 -11.30 5.62 3.30
C LEU A 110 -10.11 5.71 2.32
N LEU A 111 -9.61 4.56 1.85
CA LEU A 111 -8.55 4.54 0.85
C LEU A 111 -9.01 5.13 -0.49
N VAL A 112 -10.26 4.89 -0.92
CA VAL A 112 -10.84 5.53 -2.12
C VAL A 112 -10.97 7.04 -1.92
N ALA A 113 -11.37 7.49 -0.73
CA ALA A 113 -11.43 8.91 -0.37
C ALA A 113 -10.03 9.54 -0.17
N ARG A 114 -8.95 8.72 -0.26
CA ARG A 114 -7.57 9.12 -0.04
C ARG A 114 -7.34 9.68 1.37
N GLU A 115 -8.04 9.15 2.36
CA GLU A 115 -7.82 9.47 3.75
C GLU A 115 -6.64 8.69 4.34
N PRO A 116 -5.84 9.28 5.25
CA PRO A 116 -4.80 8.56 5.96
C PRO A 116 -5.42 7.54 6.92
N VAL A 117 -4.85 6.34 6.97
CA VAL A 117 -5.33 5.26 7.84
C VAL A 117 -4.18 4.54 8.51
N CYS A 118 -4.43 4.05 9.72
CA CYS A 118 -3.53 3.15 10.45
C CYS A 118 -4.24 1.83 10.69
N LEU A 119 -3.65 0.74 10.22
CA LEU A 119 -4.14 -0.61 10.38
C LEU A 119 -3.25 -1.34 11.38
N VAL A 120 -3.81 -1.82 12.46
CA VAL A 120 -3.12 -2.57 13.52
C VAL A 120 -3.67 -3.99 13.54
N ALA A 121 -2.79 -4.99 13.60
CA ALA A 121 -3.19 -6.40 13.67
C ALA A 121 -2.32 -7.17 14.65
N ASN A 122 -2.84 -8.26 15.22
CA ASN A 122 -2.07 -9.17 16.04
C ASN A 122 -1.25 -10.14 15.16
N LEU A 123 -0.02 -10.41 15.58
CA LEU A 123 0.88 -11.36 14.92
C LEU A 123 1.21 -12.50 15.88
N GLU A 124 0.77 -13.71 15.55
CA GLU A 124 1.06 -14.93 16.31
C GLU A 124 1.50 -16.05 15.36
N ASN A 125 2.72 -16.54 15.50
CA ASN A 125 3.26 -17.65 14.68
C ASN A 125 2.99 -17.47 13.17
N ASP A 126 3.26 -16.28 12.62
CA ASP A 126 2.99 -15.87 11.24
C ASP A 126 1.50 -15.71 10.88
N SER A 127 0.56 -16.02 11.78
CA SER A 127 -0.85 -15.67 11.60
C SER A 127 -1.10 -14.22 11.97
N VAL A 128 -1.84 -13.51 11.11
CA VAL A 128 -2.20 -12.10 11.30
C VAL A 128 -3.71 -12.03 11.44
N THR A 129 -4.16 -11.55 12.60
CA THR A 129 -5.58 -11.53 12.98
C THR A 129 -5.95 -10.18 13.61
N ASP A 130 -7.26 -10.02 13.89
CA ASP A 130 -7.79 -8.90 14.68
C ASP A 130 -7.38 -7.54 14.13
N PHE A 131 -7.62 -7.33 12.85
CA PHE A 131 -7.35 -6.06 12.20
C PHE A 131 -8.23 -4.96 12.76
N VAL A 132 -7.61 -3.94 13.34
CA VAL A 132 -8.27 -2.72 13.85
C VAL A 132 -7.83 -1.54 13.00
N LEU A 133 -8.78 -0.71 12.61
CA LEU A 133 -8.57 0.47 11.78
C LEU A 133 -8.68 1.73 12.62
N TYR A 134 -7.70 2.60 12.47
CA TYR A 134 -7.70 3.95 13.04
C TYR A 134 -7.57 4.99 11.92
N THR A 135 -8.24 6.11 12.13
CA THR A 135 -8.21 7.30 11.27
C THR A 135 -7.66 8.48 12.05
N GLU A 136 -7.49 9.63 11.42
CA GLU A 136 -7.08 10.86 12.10
C GLU A 136 -7.98 11.22 13.29
N SER A 137 -9.27 10.87 13.24
CA SER A 137 -10.23 11.14 14.33
C SER A 137 -10.21 10.10 15.46
N SER A 138 -9.53 8.96 15.30
CA SER A 138 -9.53 7.87 16.29
C SER A 138 -8.13 7.36 16.67
N ILE A 139 -7.09 7.91 16.10
CA ILE A 139 -5.71 7.46 16.33
C ILE A 139 -5.24 7.63 17.78
N ASP A 140 -5.82 8.58 18.50
CA ASP A 140 -5.59 8.80 19.92
C ASP A 140 -6.03 7.63 20.82
N GLN A 141 -6.89 6.73 20.30
CA GLN A 141 -7.33 5.50 20.97
C GLN A 141 -6.40 4.31 20.71
N ALA A 142 -5.46 4.44 19.77
CA ALA A 142 -4.49 3.41 19.48
C ALA A 142 -3.36 3.36 20.52
N ASP A 143 -2.54 2.32 20.47
CA ASP A 143 -1.33 2.29 21.30
C ASP A 143 -0.31 3.34 20.85
N SER A 144 0.62 3.69 21.74
CA SER A 144 1.60 4.76 21.51
C SER A 144 2.51 4.51 20.29
N ALA A 145 2.75 3.26 19.93
CA ALA A 145 3.56 2.94 18.76
C ALA A 145 2.81 3.27 17.48
N ALA A 146 1.51 2.94 17.41
CA ALA A 146 0.65 3.29 16.28
C ALA A 146 0.49 4.81 16.14
N GLN A 147 0.28 5.52 17.25
CA GLN A 147 0.22 6.99 17.26
C GLN A 147 1.51 7.60 16.71
N ALA A 148 2.67 7.19 17.26
CA ALA A 148 3.97 7.70 16.83
C ALA A 148 4.26 7.42 15.35
N LEU A 149 3.84 6.25 14.83
CA LEU A 149 4.01 5.93 13.42
C LEU A 149 3.10 6.80 12.52
N PHE A 150 1.85 7.00 12.95
CA PHE A 150 0.88 7.83 12.22
C PHE A 150 1.28 9.31 12.17
N GLU A 151 1.80 9.85 13.27
CA GLU A 151 2.26 11.25 13.38
C GLU A 151 3.43 11.58 12.42
N ARG A 152 4.14 10.57 11.90
CA ARG A 152 5.19 10.81 10.90
C ARG A 152 4.66 11.36 9.58
N GLY A 153 3.35 11.28 9.32
CA GLY A 153 2.70 11.81 8.11
C GLY A 153 3.15 11.16 6.82
N LYS A 154 3.58 9.90 6.88
CA LYS A 154 4.03 9.10 5.72
C LYS A 154 3.64 7.64 5.89
N SER A 155 3.54 6.95 4.77
CA SER A 155 3.33 5.49 4.78
C SER A 155 4.55 4.78 5.33
N ASP A 156 4.32 3.93 6.33
CA ASP A 156 5.34 3.10 6.93
C ASP A 156 4.69 1.90 7.64
N SER A 157 5.49 0.89 7.96
CA SER A 157 5.01 -0.28 8.72
C SER A 157 6.09 -0.74 9.69
N GLU A 158 5.66 -1.19 10.86
CA GLU A 158 6.55 -1.71 11.91
C GLU A 158 5.92 -2.93 12.60
N ILE A 159 6.77 -3.82 13.11
CA ILE A 159 6.36 -4.91 14.01
C ILE A 159 6.81 -4.55 15.41
N VAL A 160 5.86 -4.36 16.31
CA VAL A 160 6.12 -3.98 17.71
C VAL A 160 5.25 -4.84 18.63
N ASN A 161 5.87 -5.51 19.60
CA ASN A 161 5.17 -6.30 20.64
C ASN A 161 4.14 -7.30 20.08
N ASN A 162 4.50 -8.08 19.07
CA ASN A 162 3.62 -9.03 18.40
C ASN A 162 2.40 -8.37 17.71
N LYS A 163 2.53 -7.10 17.36
CA LYS A 163 1.57 -6.39 16.52
C LYS A 163 2.24 -5.91 15.27
N ILE A 164 1.51 -5.97 14.17
CA ILE A 164 1.85 -5.31 12.90
C ILE A 164 1.09 -4.00 12.87
N ILE A 165 1.82 -2.91 12.71
CA ILE A 165 1.27 -1.57 12.53
C ILE A 165 1.59 -1.14 11.11
N SER A 166 0.59 -0.80 10.32
CA SER A 166 0.76 -0.32 8.94
C SER A 166 0.01 0.99 8.77
N VAL A 167 0.74 2.04 8.49
CA VAL A 167 0.18 3.36 8.18
C VAL A 167 0.21 3.56 6.68
N PHE A 168 -0.93 3.89 6.11
CA PHE A 168 -1.06 4.29 4.72
C PHE A 168 -1.41 5.77 4.69
N TRP A 169 -0.48 6.57 4.17
CA TRP A 169 -0.62 8.01 4.02
C TRP A 169 -0.70 8.35 2.53
N PRO A 170 -1.72 9.07 2.07
CA PRO A 170 -1.86 9.36 0.65
C PRO A 170 -0.74 10.28 0.18
N VAL A 171 -0.08 9.88 -0.91
CA VAL A 171 0.88 10.77 -1.55
C VAL A 171 0.12 11.98 -2.11
N PRO A 172 0.51 13.23 -1.78
CA PRO A 172 -0.13 14.42 -2.32
C PRO A 172 -0.09 14.43 -3.85
N LYS A 173 -1.22 14.77 -4.46
CA LYS A 173 -1.36 14.91 -5.91
C LYS A 173 -1.63 16.36 -6.25
N ILE A 174 -0.75 16.97 -7.05
CA ILE A 174 -0.88 18.35 -7.50
C ILE A 174 -1.28 18.36 -8.97
N VAL A 175 -2.32 19.11 -9.29
CA VAL A 175 -2.66 19.44 -10.67
C VAL A 175 -2.12 20.81 -10.99
N ILE A 176 -1.23 20.87 -11.99
CA ILE A 176 -0.62 22.12 -12.46
C ILE A 176 -1.30 22.49 -13.77
N VAL A 177 -2.01 23.63 -13.77
CA VAL A 177 -2.65 24.16 -14.98
C VAL A 177 -1.67 25.10 -15.67
N GLY A 178 -1.22 24.72 -16.87
CA GLY A 178 -0.25 25.46 -17.67
C GLY A 178 0.85 24.54 -18.20
N THR A 179 1.47 24.92 -19.31
CA THR A 179 2.50 24.11 -20.01
C THR A 179 3.84 24.81 -20.11
N GLY A 180 3.99 25.99 -19.51
CA GLY A 180 5.21 26.81 -19.60
C GLY A 180 6.34 26.34 -18.65
N PRO A 181 7.49 27.02 -18.68
CA PRO A 181 8.65 26.70 -17.83
C PRO A 181 8.32 26.64 -16.33
N ASN A 182 7.42 27.49 -15.86
CA ASN A 182 7.00 27.50 -14.47
C ASN A 182 6.26 26.21 -14.06
N ALA A 183 5.43 25.65 -14.94
CA ALA A 183 4.75 24.39 -14.70
C ALA A 183 5.76 23.23 -14.60
N GLN A 184 6.79 23.26 -15.44
CA GLN A 184 7.88 22.29 -15.40
C GLN A 184 8.69 22.40 -14.09
N ALA A 185 9.07 23.61 -13.67
CA ALA A 185 9.79 23.83 -12.42
C ALA A 185 8.99 23.39 -11.18
N LEU A 186 7.67 23.64 -11.16
CA LEU A 186 6.79 23.15 -10.11
C LEU A 186 6.73 21.62 -10.07
N ARG A 187 6.65 20.97 -11.23
CA ARG A 187 6.68 19.50 -11.32
C ARG A 187 7.98 18.94 -10.75
N GLU A 188 9.12 19.52 -11.12
CA GLU A 188 10.43 19.08 -10.62
C GLU A 188 10.55 19.28 -9.11
N SER A 189 10.08 20.42 -8.59
CA SER A 189 10.07 20.69 -7.15
C SER A 189 9.16 19.73 -6.39
N ALA A 190 7.97 19.44 -6.92
CA ALA A 190 7.04 18.49 -6.33
C ALA A 190 7.61 17.05 -6.32
N ALA A 191 8.32 16.65 -7.38
CA ALA A 191 8.99 15.36 -7.47
C ALA A 191 10.07 15.20 -6.39
N LEU A 192 10.80 16.25 -6.03
CA LEU A 192 11.76 16.23 -4.91
C LEU A 192 11.09 16.00 -3.56
N LEU A 193 9.82 16.36 -3.42
CA LEU A 193 9.00 16.10 -2.22
C LEU A 193 8.28 14.74 -2.27
N GLY A 194 8.49 13.96 -3.32
CA GLY A 194 7.78 12.69 -3.54
C GLY A 194 6.30 12.86 -3.93
N TRP A 195 5.87 14.05 -4.35
CA TRP A 195 4.49 14.32 -4.70
C TRP A 195 4.20 13.94 -6.15
N GLN A 196 3.00 13.43 -6.39
CA GLN A 196 2.52 13.16 -7.75
C GLN A 196 2.05 14.45 -8.41
N THR A 197 2.38 14.62 -9.69
CA THR A 197 1.99 15.81 -10.44
C THR A 197 1.32 15.45 -11.76
N VAL A 198 0.27 16.19 -12.11
CA VAL A 198 -0.36 16.16 -13.43
C VAL A 198 -0.31 17.57 -14.01
N ILE A 199 0.26 17.71 -15.21
CA ILE A 199 0.24 18.97 -15.95
C ILE A 199 -0.88 18.91 -16.99
N THR A 200 -1.73 19.93 -16.99
CA THR A 200 -2.79 20.10 -17.99
C THR A 200 -2.80 21.55 -18.53
N SER A 201 -3.19 21.72 -19.78
CA SER A 201 -3.41 23.04 -20.37
C SER A 201 -4.78 23.63 -20.05
N ASP A 202 -5.72 22.82 -19.55
CA ASP A 202 -7.10 23.20 -19.32
C ASP A 202 -7.51 22.98 -17.87
N ALA A 203 -8.03 24.05 -17.24
CA ALA A 203 -8.54 23.99 -15.87
C ALA A 203 -9.79 23.10 -15.73
N GLY A 204 -10.59 22.94 -16.79
CA GLY A 204 -11.75 22.05 -16.78
C GLY A 204 -11.38 20.57 -16.68
N SER A 205 -10.25 20.17 -17.29
CA SER A 205 -9.72 18.81 -17.18
C SER A 205 -9.09 18.51 -15.82
N ALA A 206 -8.75 19.56 -15.04
CA ALA A 206 -8.19 19.39 -13.70
C ALA A 206 -9.20 18.79 -12.72
N GLN A 207 -10.49 19.09 -12.86
CA GLN A 207 -11.55 18.53 -11.99
C GLN A 207 -11.67 17.00 -12.10
N GLY A 208 -11.47 16.43 -13.29
CA GLY A 208 -11.50 14.98 -13.51
C GLY A 208 -10.28 14.22 -12.99
N VAL A 209 -9.22 14.93 -12.58
CA VAL A 209 -7.98 14.33 -12.05
C VAL A 209 -7.96 14.33 -10.52
N ILE A 210 -8.77 15.16 -9.89
CA ILE A 210 -8.87 15.29 -8.42
C ILE A 210 -9.91 14.31 -7.86
N ALA A 211 -10.79 13.79 -8.72
CA ALA A 211 -11.85 12.86 -8.34
C ALA A 211 -11.36 11.41 -8.24
#